data_a84f33144b8bb87a02e62dd9a2166e22
#
_entry.id   a84f33144b8bb87a02e62dd9a2166e22
#
_cell.length_a   1.000
_cell.length_b   1.000
_cell.length_c   1.000
_cell.angle_alpha   90.00
_cell.angle_beta   90.00
_cell.angle_gamma   90.00
#
_symmetry.space_group_name_H-M   'P 1'
#
loop_
_entity.id
_entity.type
_entity.pdbx_description
1 polymer ?
#
loop_
_entity_poly.entity_id
_entity_poly.type
_entity_poly.pdbx_seq_one_letter_code
_entity_poly.pdbx_strand_id
1 'polypeptide(L)'
;EQENPDIEDLFKIGIIAEVKQVIKLQNNIVRILVEGKERAELSAFLENPDYLLAEIIRFDEEVDDGLPEEAKEAMLRSIQETFGKYVVVNPKMGKELQRQLSEITDLEKLMNQLANSLPVHFEEKQKILDAVSMTERYEVLMALLLKEIEIIAIKNDFQAKVKAHVDKNQKEYLLREQMKVIREELGEDNTESDADHFMDALGKIKADKEVKEKIKKEIDRFKNISSSSSESAVARGYIETLLELPWNKTSRDNKDLKLSLIHISEPTRPLYIS
;
A
#
# COMPACT_ATOMS: atom_id res chain seq x y z
N GLU A 1 -9.29 -17.62 -17.09
CA GLU A 1 -9.25 -19.09 -17.34
C GLU A 1 -10.68 -19.56 -17.50
N GLN A 2 -11.03 -20.02 -18.70
CA GLN A 2 -12.34 -20.59 -18.99
C GLN A 2 -12.19 -22.12 -19.04
N GLU A 3 -13.12 -22.85 -18.43
CA GLU A 3 -13.10 -24.33 -18.46
C GLU A 3 -13.43 -24.86 -19.83
N ASN A 4 -14.28 -24.15 -20.60
CA ASN A 4 -14.65 -24.47 -22.00
C ASN A 4 -14.61 -23.17 -22.79
N PRO A 5 -13.47 -22.82 -23.42
CA PRO A 5 -13.40 -21.64 -24.28
C PRO A 5 -14.15 -21.86 -25.58
N ASP A 6 -14.89 -20.85 -26.01
CA ASP A 6 -15.47 -20.81 -27.34
C ASP A 6 -14.39 -20.51 -28.40
N ILE A 7 -14.68 -20.83 -29.66
CA ILE A 7 -13.75 -20.61 -30.78
C ILE A 7 -13.35 -19.11 -30.86
N GLU A 8 -14.29 -18.21 -30.56
CA GLU A 8 -14.06 -16.76 -30.59
C GLU A 8 -13.13 -16.26 -29.45
N ASP A 9 -12.94 -17.07 -28.40
CA ASP A 9 -12.05 -16.75 -27.28
C ASP A 9 -10.59 -17.11 -27.57
N LEU A 10 -10.31 -17.80 -28.67
CA LEU A 10 -8.96 -18.24 -29.03
C LEU A 10 -8.22 -17.17 -29.83
N PHE A 11 -6.94 -17.01 -29.54
CA PHE A 11 -6.08 -16.12 -30.32
C PHE A 11 -5.86 -16.68 -31.72
N LYS A 12 -5.74 -15.77 -32.69
CA LYS A 12 -5.53 -16.16 -34.11
C LYS A 12 -4.10 -16.68 -34.34
N ILE A 13 -3.12 -16.11 -33.65
CA ILE A 13 -1.73 -16.53 -33.80
C ILE A 13 -1.36 -17.38 -32.60
N GLY A 14 -0.81 -18.54 -32.87
CA GLY A 14 -0.37 -19.48 -31.87
C GLY A 14 0.99 -20.10 -32.20
N ILE A 15 1.35 -21.13 -31.47
CA ILE A 15 2.61 -21.87 -31.63
C ILE A 15 2.27 -23.33 -31.86
N ILE A 16 2.84 -23.92 -32.92
CA ILE A 16 2.85 -25.36 -33.13
C ILE A 16 3.85 -25.94 -32.12
N ALA A 17 3.37 -26.82 -31.26
CA ALA A 17 4.18 -27.39 -30.20
C ALA A 17 4.25 -28.91 -30.30
N GLU A 18 5.42 -29.46 -29.97
CA GLU A 18 5.63 -30.89 -29.83
C GLU A 18 5.42 -31.31 -28.38
N VAL A 19 4.57 -32.33 -28.16
CA VAL A 19 4.35 -32.89 -26.83
C VAL A 19 5.52 -33.82 -26.49
N LYS A 20 6.35 -33.42 -25.50
CA LYS A 20 7.49 -34.20 -25.04
C LYS A 20 7.11 -35.19 -23.97
N GLN A 21 6.24 -34.83 -23.05
CA GLN A 21 5.87 -35.66 -21.92
C GLN A 21 4.45 -35.38 -21.46
N VAL A 22 3.72 -36.42 -21.11
CA VAL A 22 2.39 -36.36 -20.52
C VAL A 22 2.43 -37.05 -19.16
N ILE A 23 2.12 -36.33 -18.09
CA ILE A 23 2.09 -36.86 -16.71
C ILE A 23 0.66 -36.76 -16.21
N LYS A 24 0.04 -37.90 -15.91
CA LYS A 24 -1.27 -37.96 -15.27
C LYS A 24 -1.08 -37.82 -13.75
N LEU A 25 -1.72 -36.81 -13.18
CA LEU A 25 -1.74 -36.56 -11.74
C LEU A 25 -3.04 -37.11 -11.14
N GLN A 26 -3.14 -37.10 -9.80
CA GLN A 26 -4.40 -37.42 -9.12
C GLN A 26 -5.48 -36.35 -9.44
N ASN A 27 -6.74 -36.72 -9.32
CA ASN A 27 -7.90 -35.84 -9.60
C ASN A 27 -8.09 -35.43 -11.07
N ASN A 28 -7.81 -36.33 -12.00
CA ASN A 28 -8.01 -36.09 -13.45
C ASN A 28 -7.19 -34.92 -14.03
N ILE A 29 -6.18 -34.45 -13.33
CA ILE A 29 -5.27 -33.41 -13.81
C ILE A 29 -4.18 -34.04 -14.67
N VAL A 30 -4.00 -33.50 -15.86
CA VAL A 30 -2.94 -33.92 -16.79
C VAL A 30 -1.94 -32.76 -16.91
N ARG A 31 -0.66 -33.03 -16.63
CA ARG A 31 0.43 -32.10 -16.90
C ARG A 31 1.13 -32.50 -18.18
N ILE A 32 1.23 -31.58 -19.10
CA ILE A 32 1.84 -31.78 -20.41
C ILE A 32 3.09 -30.88 -20.48
N LEU A 33 4.22 -31.48 -20.87
CA LEU A 33 5.43 -30.75 -21.23
C LEU A 33 5.45 -30.61 -22.75
N VAL A 34 5.45 -29.39 -23.23
CA VAL A 34 5.45 -29.07 -24.67
C VAL A 34 6.70 -28.25 -25.02
N GLU A 35 7.19 -28.43 -26.24
CA GLU A 35 8.24 -27.64 -26.85
C GLU A 35 7.65 -26.91 -28.06
N GLY A 36 7.67 -25.55 -28.02
CA GLY A 36 7.26 -24.73 -29.16
C GLY A 36 8.22 -24.89 -30.34
N LYS A 37 7.70 -25.06 -31.52
CA LYS A 37 8.49 -25.25 -32.77
C LYS A 37 8.38 -24.05 -33.70
N GLU A 38 7.18 -23.75 -34.15
CA GLU A 38 6.91 -22.78 -35.19
C GLU A 38 5.71 -21.91 -34.81
N ARG A 39 5.62 -20.73 -35.36
CA ARG A 39 4.39 -19.92 -35.31
C ARG A 39 3.42 -20.32 -36.38
N ALA A 40 2.14 -20.21 -36.09
CA ALA A 40 1.11 -20.45 -37.07
C ALA A 40 -0.09 -19.53 -36.80
N GLU A 41 -0.74 -19.15 -37.88
CA GLU A 41 -2.04 -18.48 -37.86
C GLU A 41 -3.14 -19.49 -37.98
N LEU A 42 -4.17 -19.34 -37.16
CA LEU A 42 -5.38 -20.11 -37.19
C LEU A 42 -6.24 -19.60 -38.37
N SER A 43 -6.47 -20.43 -39.39
CA SER A 43 -7.25 -20.09 -40.55
C SER A 43 -8.73 -20.44 -40.38
N ALA A 44 -9.03 -21.67 -40.01
CA ALA A 44 -10.38 -22.16 -39.84
C ALA A 44 -10.45 -23.28 -38.81
N PHE A 45 -11.62 -23.46 -38.19
CA PHE A 45 -11.92 -24.63 -37.40
C PHE A 45 -12.65 -25.66 -38.22
N LEU A 46 -12.30 -26.91 -38.01
CA LEU A 46 -12.94 -28.06 -38.61
C LEU A 46 -13.79 -28.78 -37.57
N GLU A 47 -14.95 -29.23 -37.95
CA GLU A 47 -15.82 -30.02 -37.08
C GLU A 47 -15.18 -31.38 -36.74
N ASN A 48 -14.96 -31.61 -35.48
CA ASN A 48 -14.53 -32.89 -34.93
C ASN A 48 -15.20 -33.10 -33.57
N PRO A 49 -15.82 -34.28 -33.31
CA PRO A 49 -16.57 -34.53 -32.08
C PRO A 49 -15.69 -34.74 -30.85
N ASP A 50 -14.42 -35.10 -31.03
CA ASP A 50 -13.56 -35.55 -29.93
C ASP A 50 -12.56 -34.49 -29.48
N TYR A 51 -12.19 -33.54 -30.35
CA TYR A 51 -11.20 -32.48 -30.05
C TYR A 51 -11.34 -31.33 -31.05
N LEU A 52 -10.80 -30.17 -30.68
CA LEU A 52 -10.75 -29.01 -31.56
C LEU A 52 -9.71 -29.25 -32.67
N LEU A 53 -10.20 -29.31 -33.92
CA LEU A 53 -9.37 -29.44 -35.09
C LEU A 53 -9.36 -28.12 -35.86
N ALA A 54 -8.20 -27.72 -36.33
CA ALA A 54 -8.04 -26.44 -37.02
C ALA A 54 -7.11 -26.52 -38.21
N GLU A 55 -7.43 -25.73 -39.23
CA GLU A 55 -6.52 -25.43 -40.32
C GLU A 55 -5.62 -24.28 -39.89
N ILE A 56 -4.31 -24.42 -40.15
CA ILE A 56 -3.29 -23.44 -39.78
C ILE A 56 -2.46 -23.05 -40.99
N ILE A 57 -2.07 -21.79 -41.02
CA ILE A 57 -1.08 -21.26 -41.95
C ILE A 57 0.22 -21.11 -41.16
N ARG A 58 1.26 -21.82 -41.58
CA ARG A 58 2.59 -21.68 -40.98
C ARG A 58 3.22 -20.37 -41.44
N PHE A 59 3.84 -19.64 -40.54
CA PHE A 59 4.71 -18.54 -40.93
C PHE A 59 6.03 -19.14 -41.43
N ASP A 60 6.39 -18.84 -42.66
CA ASP A 60 7.72 -19.16 -43.16
C ASP A 60 8.73 -18.38 -42.32
N GLU A 61 9.75 -19.09 -41.76
CA GLU A 61 10.80 -18.52 -40.90
C GLU A 61 11.61 -17.41 -41.62
N GLU A 62 11.44 -17.27 -42.94
CA GLU A 62 12.14 -16.36 -43.82
C GLU A 62 11.43 -15.02 -44.06
N VAL A 63 10.46 -14.60 -43.27
CA VAL A 63 10.05 -13.18 -43.28
C VAL A 63 11.15 -12.36 -42.57
N ASP A 64 12.34 -12.49 -43.14
CA ASP A 64 13.40 -11.54 -42.90
C ASP A 64 12.94 -10.21 -43.53
N ASP A 65 12.69 -9.17 -42.70
CA ASP A 65 12.27 -7.84 -43.16
C ASP A 65 13.33 -7.19 -44.10
N GLY A 66 14.30 -7.96 -44.60
CA GLY A 66 15.44 -7.45 -45.36
C GLY A 66 16.35 -6.54 -44.51
N LEU A 67 16.30 -6.70 -43.18
CA LEU A 67 17.09 -5.90 -42.26
C LEU A 67 18.58 -6.16 -42.47
N PRO A 68 19.41 -5.10 -42.64
CA PRO A 68 20.85 -5.24 -42.67
C PRO A 68 21.38 -5.82 -41.37
N GLU A 69 22.45 -6.59 -41.41
CA GLU A 69 23.07 -7.20 -40.21
C GLU A 69 23.47 -6.17 -39.16
N GLU A 70 23.87 -4.98 -39.58
CA GLU A 70 24.20 -3.86 -38.68
C GLU A 70 22.95 -3.41 -37.88
N ALA A 71 21.76 -3.45 -38.48
CA ALA A 71 20.51 -3.12 -37.81
C ALA A 71 20.12 -4.21 -36.80
N LYS A 72 20.24 -5.48 -37.14
CA LYS A 72 20.02 -6.61 -36.25
C LYS A 72 20.97 -6.55 -35.04
N GLU A 73 22.23 -6.26 -35.26
CA GLU A 73 23.23 -6.09 -34.20
C GLU A 73 22.89 -4.89 -33.28
N ALA A 74 22.46 -3.76 -33.86
CA ALA A 74 22.02 -2.60 -33.08
C ALA A 74 20.80 -2.89 -32.19
N MET A 75 19.80 -3.60 -32.74
CA MET A 75 18.62 -4.05 -31.99
C MET A 75 19.01 -5.00 -30.84
N LEU A 76 19.89 -5.97 -31.11
CA LEU A 76 20.38 -6.92 -30.11
C LEU A 76 21.07 -6.20 -28.95
N ARG A 77 21.98 -5.27 -29.25
CA ARG A 77 22.67 -4.48 -28.21
C ARG A 77 21.69 -3.61 -27.42
N SER A 78 20.71 -3.01 -28.07
CA SER A 78 19.69 -2.18 -27.43
C SER A 78 18.82 -2.99 -26.46
N ILE A 79 18.43 -4.22 -26.84
CA ILE A 79 17.71 -5.14 -25.96
C ILE A 79 18.55 -5.50 -24.73
N GLN A 80 19.81 -5.89 -24.96
CA GLN A 80 20.70 -6.29 -23.87
C GLN A 80 20.96 -5.14 -22.89
N GLU A 81 21.15 -3.91 -23.38
CA GLU A 81 21.32 -2.72 -22.55
C GLU A 81 20.06 -2.41 -21.72
N THR A 82 18.89 -2.43 -22.39
CA THR A 82 17.62 -2.15 -21.71
C THR A 82 17.27 -3.22 -20.70
N PHE A 83 17.55 -4.48 -21.01
CA PHE A 83 17.39 -5.57 -20.06
C PHE A 83 18.35 -5.44 -18.86
N GLY A 84 19.57 -4.93 -19.08
CA GLY A 84 20.46 -4.56 -17.99
C GLY A 84 19.83 -3.56 -17.01
N LYS A 85 19.14 -2.53 -17.52
CA LYS A 85 18.38 -1.57 -16.69
C LYS A 85 17.23 -2.26 -15.94
N TYR A 86 16.53 -3.17 -16.62
CA TYR A 86 15.46 -3.96 -15.98
C TYR A 86 15.96 -4.77 -14.78
N VAL A 87 17.12 -5.44 -14.90
CA VAL A 87 17.71 -6.23 -13.82
C VAL A 87 18.11 -5.35 -12.63
N VAL A 88 18.55 -4.12 -12.87
CA VAL A 88 18.88 -3.16 -11.79
C VAL A 88 17.65 -2.83 -10.93
N VAL A 89 16.51 -2.57 -11.57
CA VAL A 89 15.26 -2.26 -10.85
C VAL A 89 14.56 -3.51 -10.28
N ASN A 90 14.86 -4.69 -10.83
CA ASN A 90 14.31 -5.98 -10.41
C ASN A 90 15.40 -7.01 -10.06
N PRO A 91 16.10 -6.85 -8.93
CA PRO A 91 17.22 -7.74 -8.54
C PRO A 91 16.82 -9.23 -8.38
N LYS A 92 15.52 -9.50 -8.21
CA LYS A 92 14.98 -10.87 -8.08
C LYS A 92 15.07 -11.69 -9.36
N MET A 93 15.07 -11.02 -10.52
CA MET A 93 15.22 -11.70 -11.83
C MET A 93 16.64 -12.25 -12.07
N GLY A 94 17.57 -11.85 -11.25
CA GLY A 94 18.86 -12.53 -11.12
C GLY A 94 19.88 -12.19 -12.18
N LYS A 95 21.11 -12.11 -11.71
CA LYS A 95 22.32 -11.95 -12.54
C LYS A 95 22.51 -13.14 -13.50
N GLU A 96 21.96 -14.31 -13.13
CA GLU A 96 22.05 -15.53 -13.93
C GLU A 96 21.30 -15.39 -15.27
N LEU A 97 20.06 -14.89 -15.22
CA LEU A 97 19.30 -14.65 -16.44
C LEU A 97 19.95 -13.58 -17.31
N GLN A 98 20.50 -12.53 -16.73
CA GLN A 98 21.25 -11.53 -17.47
C GLN A 98 22.45 -12.15 -18.18
N ARG A 99 23.20 -13.04 -17.51
CA ARG A 99 24.33 -13.73 -18.13
C ARG A 99 23.87 -14.62 -19.30
N GLN A 100 22.84 -15.43 -19.09
CA GLN A 100 22.28 -16.29 -20.13
C GLN A 100 21.85 -15.50 -21.37
N LEU A 101 21.17 -14.35 -21.17
CA LEU A 101 20.73 -13.51 -22.28
C LEU A 101 21.88 -12.78 -22.97
N SER A 102 22.97 -12.43 -22.26
CA SER A 102 24.13 -11.77 -22.85
C SER A 102 24.98 -12.72 -23.73
N GLU A 103 24.85 -14.02 -23.57
CA GLU A 103 25.52 -15.02 -24.40
C GLU A 103 24.80 -15.30 -25.73
N ILE A 104 23.57 -14.82 -25.89
CA ILE A 104 22.78 -15.02 -27.10
C ILE A 104 23.16 -13.96 -28.13
N THR A 105 23.63 -14.42 -29.26
CA THR A 105 24.04 -13.58 -30.41
C THR A 105 22.98 -13.49 -31.51
N ASP A 106 21.98 -14.32 -31.46
CA ASP A 106 20.87 -14.36 -32.39
C ASP A 106 19.72 -13.49 -31.90
N LEU A 107 19.28 -12.52 -32.69
CA LEU A 107 18.26 -11.54 -32.29
C LEU A 107 16.92 -12.21 -32.01
N GLU A 108 16.50 -13.14 -32.86
CA GLU A 108 15.21 -13.83 -32.70
C GLU A 108 15.20 -14.68 -31.42
N LYS A 109 16.25 -15.46 -31.21
CA LYS A 109 16.39 -16.27 -29.99
C LYS A 109 16.41 -15.39 -28.72
N LEU A 110 17.09 -14.25 -28.79
CA LEU A 110 17.12 -13.30 -27.69
C LEU A 110 15.74 -12.76 -27.36
N MET A 111 15.00 -12.32 -28.37
CA MET A 111 13.63 -11.81 -28.20
C MET A 111 12.69 -12.86 -27.65
N ASN A 112 12.73 -14.09 -28.19
CA ASN A 112 11.89 -15.19 -27.74
C ASN A 112 12.20 -15.59 -26.29
N GLN A 113 13.49 -15.72 -25.93
CA GLN A 113 13.91 -16.05 -24.58
C GLN A 113 13.55 -14.96 -23.57
N LEU A 114 13.70 -13.69 -23.95
CA LEU A 114 13.34 -12.56 -23.11
C LEU A 114 11.83 -12.49 -22.90
N ALA A 115 11.02 -12.58 -23.97
CA ALA A 115 9.56 -12.59 -23.90
C ALA A 115 9.03 -13.71 -22.98
N ASN A 116 9.63 -14.90 -23.05
CA ASN A 116 9.27 -16.01 -22.18
C ASN A 116 9.61 -15.76 -20.72
N SER A 117 10.76 -15.11 -20.45
CA SER A 117 11.30 -14.88 -19.11
C SER A 117 10.64 -13.72 -18.36
N LEU A 118 10.00 -12.79 -19.08
CA LEU A 118 9.33 -11.65 -18.43
C LEU A 118 8.09 -12.11 -17.65
N PRO A 119 7.94 -11.68 -16.38
CA PRO A 119 6.78 -12.01 -15.54
C PRO A 119 5.59 -11.11 -15.82
N VAL A 120 5.18 -11.04 -17.09
CA VAL A 120 4.05 -10.23 -17.56
C VAL A 120 2.85 -11.12 -17.87
N HIS A 121 1.66 -10.53 -17.94
CA HIS A 121 0.45 -11.23 -18.30
C HIS A 121 0.53 -11.83 -19.70
N PHE A 122 -0.20 -12.92 -19.93
CA PHE A 122 -0.15 -13.64 -21.20
C PHE A 122 -0.64 -12.79 -22.38
N GLU A 123 -1.57 -11.85 -22.16
CA GLU A 123 -2.03 -10.93 -23.20
C GLU A 123 -0.91 -10.02 -23.74
N GLU A 124 0.00 -9.59 -22.86
CA GLU A 124 1.16 -8.81 -23.30
C GLU A 124 2.17 -9.69 -24.05
N LYS A 125 2.32 -10.94 -23.65
CA LYS A 125 3.14 -11.92 -24.41
C LYS A 125 2.53 -12.24 -25.76
N GLN A 126 1.20 -12.32 -25.81
CA GLN A 126 0.47 -12.54 -27.06
C GLN A 126 0.72 -11.43 -28.09
N LYS A 127 0.77 -10.17 -27.66
CA LYS A 127 1.11 -9.04 -28.55
C LYS A 127 2.48 -9.20 -29.24
N ILE A 128 3.46 -9.77 -28.52
CA ILE A 128 4.78 -10.08 -29.09
C ILE A 128 4.67 -11.23 -30.09
N LEU A 129 3.80 -12.19 -29.82
CA LEU A 129 3.55 -13.34 -30.69
C LEU A 129 2.82 -12.91 -31.96
N ASP A 130 1.86 -11.97 -31.83
CA ASP A 130 1.03 -11.43 -32.92
C ASP A 130 1.86 -10.56 -33.88
N ALA A 131 2.96 -9.96 -33.41
CA ALA A 131 3.88 -9.21 -34.27
C ALA A 131 4.59 -10.16 -35.25
N VAL A 132 4.26 -10.04 -36.53
CA VAL A 132 4.75 -10.95 -37.56
C VAL A 132 6.19 -10.61 -37.96
N SER A 133 6.49 -9.32 -38.20
CA SER A 133 7.82 -8.89 -38.62
C SER A 133 8.81 -8.82 -37.45
N MET A 134 10.09 -8.94 -37.74
CA MET A 134 11.18 -8.81 -36.77
C MET A 134 11.19 -7.42 -36.11
N THR A 135 10.97 -6.39 -36.94
CA THR A 135 10.93 -4.99 -36.50
C THR A 135 9.75 -4.74 -35.55
N GLU A 136 8.54 -5.14 -35.92
CA GLU A 136 7.36 -5.00 -35.06
C GLU A 136 7.55 -5.73 -33.72
N ARG A 137 8.09 -6.94 -33.77
CA ARG A 137 8.37 -7.75 -32.57
C ARG A 137 9.36 -7.06 -31.65
N TYR A 138 10.41 -6.48 -32.22
CA TYR A 138 11.38 -5.68 -31.47
C TYR A 138 10.70 -4.46 -30.81
N GLU A 139 9.90 -3.71 -31.57
CA GLU A 139 9.20 -2.52 -31.05
C GLU A 139 8.27 -2.86 -29.90
N VAL A 140 7.44 -3.89 -30.07
CA VAL A 140 6.49 -4.34 -29.03
C VAL A 140 7.23 -4.82 -27.78
N LEU A 141 8.30 -5.61 -27.94
CA LEU A 141 9.11 -6.11 -26.85
C LEU A 141 9.80 -4.98 -26.09
N MET A 142 10.38 -4.01 -26.83
CA MET A 142 11.06 -2.85 -26.22
C MET A 142 10.07 -1.96 -25.48
N ALA A 143 8.91 -1.68 -26.06
CA ALA A 143 7.85 -0.93 -25.40
C ALA A 143 7.38 -1.60 -24.10
N LEU A 144 7.19 -2.92 -24.13
CA LEU A 144 6.83 -3.72 -22.97
C LEU A 144 7.92 -3.65 -21.88
N LEU A 145 9.18 -3.84 -22.27
CA LEU A 145 10.31 -3.84 -21.34
C LEU A 145 10.50 -2.48 -20.66
N LEU A 146 10.37 -1.39 -21.41
CA LEU A 146 10.44 -0.03 -20.88
C LEU A 146 9.28 0.26 -19.91
N LYS A 147 8.07 -0.14 -20.27
CA LYS A 147 6.89 -0.04 -19.41
C LYS A 147 7.07 -0.80 -18.09
N GLU A 148 7.60 -2.02 -18.15
CA GLU A 148 7.87 -2.82 -16.94
C GLU A 148 8.94 -2.19 -16.06
N ILE A 149 10.00 -1.63 -16.63
CA ILE A 149 11.02 -0.89 -15.88
C ILE A 149 10.39 0.27 -15.10
N GLU A 150 9.53 1.04 -15.76
CA GLU A 150 8.85 2.18 -15.12
C GLU A 150 7.91 1.73 -13.99
N ILE A 151 7.08 0.71 -14.24
CA ILE A 151 6.17 0.14 -13.24
C ILE A 151 6.94 -0.35 -12.01
N ILE A 152 8.04 -1.09 -12.22
CA ILE A 152 8.84 -1.62 -11.12
C ILE A 152 9.54 -0.50 -10.36
N ALA A 153 10.05 0.53 -11.05
CA ALA A 153 10.67 1.69 -10.42
C ALA A 153 9.68 2.43 -9.51
N ILE A 154 8.46 2.70 -10.00
CA ILE A 154 7.39 3.31 -9.22
C ILE A 154 7.02 2.43 -8.02
N LYS A 155 6.87 1.13 -8.22
CA LYS A 155 6.58 0.17 -7.15
C LYS A 155 7.65 0.18 -6.06
N ASN A 156 8.92 0.18 -6.45
CA ASN A 156 10.05 0.19 -5.52
C ASN A 156 10.09 1.49 -4.70
N ASP A 157 9.88 2.66 -5.34
CA ASP A 157 9.78 3.96 -4.65
C ASP A 157 8.63 3.97 -3.65
N PHE A 158 7.45 3.48 -4.07
CA PHE A 158 6.30 3.40 -3.18
C PHE A 158 6.55 2.47 -2.00
N GLN A 159 7.14 1.30 -2.22
CA GLN A 159 7.50 0.36 -1.16
C GLN A 159 8.53 0.96 -0.18
N ALA A 160 9.51 1.70 -0.69
CA ALA A 160 10.49 2.39 0.14
C ALA A 160 9.82 3.45 1.04
N LYS A 161 8.89 4.25 0.49
CA LYS A 161 8.13 5.25 1.26
C LYS A 161 7.25 4.61 2.33
N VAL A 162 6.53 3.54 1.99
CA VAL A 162 5.71 2.80 2.95
C VAL A 162 6.57 2.22 4.08
N LYS A 163 7.70 1.59 3.73
CA LYS A 163 8.63 1.04 4.72
C LYS A 163 9.16 2.14 5.66
N ALA A 164 9.61 3.27 5.11
CA ALA A 164 10.09 4.38 5.93
C ALA A 164 9.02 4.92 6.89
N HIS A 165 7.75 4.96 6.44
CA HIS A 165 6.63 5.38 7.29
C HIS A 165 6.35 4.38 8.42
N VAL A 166 6.35 3.07 8.10
CA VAL A 166 6.18 2.00 9.09
C VAL A 166 7.31 2.01 10.12
N ASP A 167 8.57 2.10 9.66
CA ASP A 167 9.74 2.16 10.52
C ASP A 167 9.68 3.37 11.48
N LYS A 168 9.24 4.54 10.98
CA LYS A 168 9.04 5.74 11.80
C LYS A 168 7.98 5.53 12.87
N ASN A 169 6.81 4.98 12.50
CA ASN A 169 5.72 4.74 13.44
C ASN A 169 6.12 3.69 14.51
N GLN A 170 6.83 2.65 14.11
CA GLN A 170 7.32 1.63 15.04
C GLN A 170 8.33 2.22 16.03
N LYS A 171 9.25 3.06 15.54
CA LYS A 171 10.20 3.77 16.41
C LYS A 171 9.50 4.70 17.40
N GLU A 172 8.50 5.45 16.93
CA GLU A 172 7.71 6.34 17.78
C GLU A 172 6.94 5.55 18.86
N TYR A 173 6.35 4.42 18.49
CA TYR A 173 5.68 3.53 19.43
C TYR A 173 6.66 3.01 20.52
N LEU A 174 7.82 2.49 20.10
CA LEU A 174 8.84 2.02 21.05
C LEU A 174 9.32 3.11 22.01
N LEU A 175 9.52 4.33 21.50
CA LEU A 175 9.91 5.46 22.35
C LEU A 175 8.81 5.83 23.36
N ARG A 176 7.54 5.77 22.97
CA ARG A 176 6.42 6.01 23.89
C ARG A 176 6.33 4.94 24.97
N GLU A 177 6.51 3.65 24.61
CA GLU A 177 6.55 2.57 25.59
C GLU A 177 7.73 2.70 26.56
N GLN A 178 8.91 3.06 26.05
CA GLN A 178 10.07 3.33 26.91
C GLN A 178 9.80 4.50 27.89
N MET A 179 9.20 5.59 27.40
CA MET A 179 8.80 6.72 28.26
C MET A 179 7.80 6.29 29.33
N LYS A 180 6.86 5.41 28.97
CA LYS A 180 5.89 4.89 29.93
C LYS A 180 6.57 4.10 31.04
N VAL A 181 7.45 3.16 30.71
CA VAL A 181 8.20 2.36 31.69
C VAL A 181 9.06 3.28 32.58
N ILE A 182 9.72 4.29 32.00
CA ILE A 182 10.51 5.26 32.79
C ILE A 182 9.63 6.04 33.75
N ARG A 183 8.43 6.48 33.33
CA ARG A 183 7.49 7.17 34.22
C ARG A 183 6.98 6.27 35.34
N GLU A 184 6.67 4.99 35.01
CA GLU A 184 6.28 3.99 36.01
C GLU A 184 7.37 3.78 37.07
N GLU A 185 8.64 3.67 36.67
CA GLU A 185 9.77 3.52 37.59
C GLU A 185 10.04 4.79 38.43
N LEU A 186 9.76 5.96 37.85
CA LEU A 186 9.87 7.24 38.59
C LEU A 186 8.67 7.50 39.50
N GLY A 187 7.65 6.64 39.49
CA GLY A 187 6.42 6.83 40.29
C GLY A 187 5.52 7.97 39.76
N GLU A 188 5.68 8.36 38.49
CA GLU A 188 4.93 9.44 37.82
C GLU A 188 3.58 8.96 37.23
N ASP A 189 3.21 7.72 37.48
CA ASP A 189 2.10 7.04 36.79
C ASP A 189 0.69 7.57 37.15
N ASN A 190 0.57 8.36 38.22
CA ASN A 190 -0.72 8.83 38.70
C ASN A 190 -1.32 9.99 37.89
N THR A 191 -0.51 10.85 37.28
CA THR A 191 -1.04 12.08 36.61
C THR A 191 -1.70 11.82 35.28
N GLU A 192 -1.23 10.85 34.49
CA GLU A 192 -1.83 10.54 33.17
C GLU A 192 -3.15 9.77 33.33
N SER A 193 -3.19 8.80 34.24
CA SER A 193 -4.39 8.06 34.61
C SER A 193 -5.47 8.98 35.21
N ASP A 194 -5.09 9.89 36.10
CA ASP A 194 -5.99 10.87 36.71
C ASP A 194 -6.53 11.87 35.68
N ALA A 195 -5.70 12.34 34.78
CA ALA A 195 -6.13 13.27 33.75
C ALA A 195 -7.11 12.64 32.76
N ASP A 196 -6.94 11.37 32.41
CA ASP A 196 -7.89 10.64 31.56
C ASP A 196 -9.23 10.41 32.31
N HIS A 197 -9.17 10.12 33.61
CA HIS A 197 -10.36 10.03 34.44
C HIS A 197 -11.11 11.37 34.52
N PHE A 198 -10.37 12.50 34.64
CA PHE A 198 -10.96 13.84 34.61
C PHE A 198 -11.57 14.20 33.26
N MET A 199 -10.97 13.79 32.15
CA MET A 199 -11.56 13.99 30.81
C MET A 199 -12.84 13.21 30.63
N ASP A 200 -12.93 11.98 31.12
CA ASP A 200 -14.16 11.19 31.10
C ASP A 200 -15.25 11.82 31.96
N ALA A 201 -14.89 12.35 33.14
CA ALA A 201 -15.80 13.05 34.02
C ALA A 201 -16.31 14.35 33.37
N LEU A 202 -15.43 15.12 32.69
CA LEU A 202 -15.78 16.33 31.95
C LEU A 202 -16.82 16.06 30.86
N GLY A 203 -16.77 14.89 30.24
CA GLY A 203 -17.80 14.47 29.26
C GLY A 203 -19.21 14.37 29.88
N LYS A 204 -19.28 14.00 31.14
CA LYS A 204 -20.55 13.71 31.86
C LYS A 204 -21.19 14.96 32.49
N ILE A 205 -20.43 16.02 32.79
CA ILE A 205 -20.99 17.23 33.38
C ILE A 205 -21.88 18.00 32.44
N LYS A 206 -22.94 18.62 32.95
CA LYS A 206 -23.86 19.49 32.23
C LYS A 206 -23.46 20.94 32.46
N ALA A 207 -22.46 21.41 31.74
CA ALA A 207 -21.94 22.77 31.79
C ALA A 207 -21.93 23.41 30.40
N ASP A 208 -21.89 24.74 30.33
CA ASP A 208 -21.75 25.48 29.09
C ASP A 208 -20.43 25.19 28.38
N LYS A 209 -20.42 25.37 27.07
CA LYS A 209 -19.25 25.05 26.23
C LYS A 209 -18.00 25.80 26.67
N GLU A 210 -18.14 27.06 27.06
CA GLU A 210 -17.02 27.89 27.54
C GLU A 210 -16.43 27.34 28.84
N VAL A 211 -17.28 26.87 29.76
CA VAL A 211 -16.83 26.25 31.02
C VAL A 211 -16.09 24.96 30.77
N LYS A 212 -16.63 24.10 29.89
CA LYS A 212 -15.97 22.85 29.52
C LYS A 212 -14.60 23.09 28.87
N GLU A 213 -14.45 24.09 28.02
CA GLU A 213 -13.17 24.45 27.41
C GLU A 213 -12.15 24.94 28.45
N LYS A 214 -12.57 25.71 29.45
CA LYS A 214 -11.69 26.14 30.55
C LYS A 214 -11.22 24.96 31.41
N ILE A 215 -12.15 24.07 31.78
CA ILE A 215 -11.80 22.87 32.56
C ILE A 215 -10.84 21.97 31.78
N LYS A 216 -11.10 21.79 30.48
CA LYS A 216 -10.20 21.02 29.62
C LYS A 216 -8.77 21.58 29.59
N LYS A 217 -8.62 22.90 29.50
CA LYS A 217 -7.29 23.55 29.55
C LYS A 217 -6.57 23.29 30.89
N GLU A 218 -7.29 23.28 31.98
CA GLU A 218 -6.70 22.96 33.29
C GLU A 218 -6.30 21.47 33.40
N ILE A 219 -7.07 20.57 32.82
CA ILE A 219 -6.71 19.15 32.74
C ILE A 219 -5.46 18.96 31.85
N ASP A 220 -5.38 19.65 30.70
CA ASP A 220 -4.22 19.61 29.83
C ASP A 220 -2.97 20.18 30.49
N ARG A 221 -3.13 21.22 31.33
CA ARG A 221 -2.04 21.76 32.16
C ARG A 221 -1.60 20.74 33.21
N PHE A 222 -2.53 20.11 33.91
CA PHE A 222 -2.26 19.08 34.92
C PHE A 222 -1.44 17.91 34.39
N LYS A 223 -1.69 17.47 33.14
CA LYS A 223 -0.89 16.42 32.45
C LYS A 223 0.59 16.74 32.38
N ASN A 224 0.94 18.02 32.33
CA ASN A 224 2.34 18.47 32.18
C ASN A 224 3.02 18.81 33.51
N ILE A 225 2.32 18.71 34.66
CA ILE A 225 2.86 18.93 35.98
C ILE A 225 3.44 17.63 36.52
N SER A 226 4.63 17.66 37.07
CA SER A 226 5.24 16.49 37.73
C SER A 226 4.36 16.01 38.90
N SER A 227 4.04 14.70 38.91
CA SER A 227 3.20 14.08 39.96
C SER A 227 3.73 14.28 41.39
N SER A 228 5.03 14.43 41.53
CA SER A 228 5.71 14.61 42.83
C SER A 228 5.69 16.05 43.34
N SER A 229 5.15 17.00 42.56
CA SER A 229 5.13 18.41 42.97
C SER A 229 3.89 18.74 43.83
N SER A 230 4.09 19.66 44.82
CA SER A 230 2.95 20.21 45.60
C SER A 230 1.90 20.90 44.67
N GLU A 231 2.33 21.43 43.53
CA GLU A 231 1.47 22.05 42.53
C GLU A 231 0.50 21.03 41.89
N SER A 232 0.93 19.77 41.72
CA SER A 232 0.09 18.70 41.21
C SER A 232 -1.10 18.40 42.13
N ALA A 233 -0.86 18.35 43.45
CA ALA A 233 -1.91 18.12 44.43
C ALA A 233 -2.95 19.26 44.45
N VAL A 234 -2.50 20.50 44.32
CA VAL A 234 -3.38 21.68 44.25
C VAL A 234 -4.19 21.70 42.97
N ALA A 235 -3.56 21.46 41.82
CA ALA A 235 -4.23 21.41 40.53
C ALA A 235 -5.27 20.28 40.48
N ARG A 236 -4.96 19.12 41.07
CA ARG A 236 -5.90 17.99 41.20
C ARG A 236 -7.16 18.41 41.98
N GLY A 237 -6.99 18.95 43.21
CA GLY A 237 -8.11 19.39 44.02
C GLY A 237 -8.95 20.48 43.34
N TYR A 238 -8.31 21.36 42.60
CA TYR A 238 -9.01 22.39 41.83
C TYR A 238 -9.87 21.78 40.71
N ILE A 239 -9.33 20.84 39.92
CA ILE A 239 -10.06 20.16 38.85
C ILE A 239 -11.22 19.33 39.43
N GLU A 240 -10.99 18.58 40.52
CA GLU A 240 -12.04 17.82 41.21
C GLU A 240 -13.20 18.75 41.65
N THR A 241 -12.87 19.87 42.25
CA THR A 241 -13.87 20.87 42.66
C THR A 241 -14.65 21.40 41.46
N LEU A 242 -13.99 21.71 40.35
CA LEU A 242 -14.68 22.20 39.15
C LEU A 242 -15.61 21.14 38.52
N LEU A 243 -15.25 19.86 38.58
CA LEU A 243 -16.05 18.76 38.09
C LEU A 243 -17.29 18.47 38.97
N GLU A 244 -17.20 18.73 40.29
CA GLU A 244 -18.29 18.52 41.26
C GLU A 244 -19.30 19.67 41.30
N LEU A 245 -18.93 20.87 40.80
CA LEU A 245 -19.84 22.01 40.85
C LEU A 245 -21.12 21.75 40.02
N PRO A 246 -22.29 22.14 40.58
CA PRO A 246 -23.57 21.95 39.89
C PRO A 246 -23.85 23.04 38.88
N TRP A 247 -23.07 23.07 37.76
CA TRP A 247 -23.09 24.11 36.72
C TRP A 247 -24.47 24.37 36.08
N ASN A 248 -25.38 23.39 36.18
CA ASN A 248 -26.73 23.48 35.62
C ASN A 248 -27.81 23.81 36.67
N LYS A 249 -27.42 24.08 37.93
CA LYS A 249 -28.36 24.43 38.98
C LYS A 249 -28.21 25.93 39.29
N THR A 250 -29.32 26.61 39.26
CA THR A 250 -29.42 28.03 39.69
C THR A 250 -30.27 28.11 40.98
N SER A 251 -29.82 28.91 41.91
CA SER A 251 -30.68 29.25 43.05
C SER A 251 -31.79 30.21 42.59
N ARG A 252 -32.94 30.13 43.24
CA ARG A 252 -33.97 31.14 42.99
C ARG A 252 -33.54 32.46 43.62
N ASP A 253 -33.57 33.51 42.85
CA ASP A 253 -33.30 34.85 43.36
C ASP A 253 -34.38 35.23 44.38
N ASN A 254 -33.94 35.72 45.54
CA ASN A 254 -34.87 36.28 46.47
C ASN A 254 -35.27 37.71 45.99
N LYS A 255 -36.50 37.84 45.53
CA LYS A 255 -37.04 39.08 45.00
C LYS A 255 -37.62 40.00 46.12
N ASP A 256 -37.37 39.73 47.37
CA ASP A 256 -37.79 40.57 48.48
C ASP A 256 -36.91 41.85 48.55
N LEU A 257 -37.45 42.92 47.98
CA LEU A 257 -36.83 44.23 47.94
C LEU A 257 -36.61 44.83 49.36
N LYS A 258 -37.39 44.41 50.39
CA LYS A 258 -37.20 44.88 51.74
C LYS A 258 -35.90 44.29 52.34
N LEU A 259 -35.64 43.03 52.11
CA LEU A 259 -34.39 42.36 52.54
C LEU A 259 -33.15 42.99 51.85
N SER A 260 -33.28 43.31 50.56
CA SER A 260 -32.22 43.97 49.79
C SER A 260 -31.93 45.37 50.34
N LEU A 261 -32.96 46.13 50.66
CA LEU A 261 -32.80 47.47 51.22
C LEU A 261 -32.18 47.48 52.61
N ILE A 262 -32.47 46.48 53.45
CA ILE A 262 -31.80 46.32 54.80
C ILE A 262 -30.29 46.12 54.64
N HIS A 263 -29.85 45.31 53.68
CA HIS A 263 -28.45 45.07 53.45
C HIS A 263 -27.70 46.22 52.80
N ILE A 264 -28.37 47.04 51.99
CA ILE A 264 -27.77 48.17 51.31
C ILE A 264 -27.81 49.43 52.16
N SER A 265 -28.92 49.69 52.89
CA SER A 265 -29.13 50.93 53.65
C SER A 265 -28.76 50.88 55.13
N GLU A 266 -28.62 49.69 55.72
CA GLU A 266 -28.02 49.51 57.04
C GLU A 266 -26.72 48.72 56.93
N PRO A 267 -25.57 49.33 56.51
CA PRO A 267 -24.26 48.73 56.69
C PRO A 267 -24.09 48.51 58.18
N THR A 268 -23.76 47.32 58.58
CA THR A 268 -23.48 46.92 59.98
C THR A 268 -22.61 48.01 60.64
N ARG A 269 -23.26 48.78 61.50
CA ARG A 269 -22.55 49.76 62.38
C ARG A 269 -21.60 48.98 63.24
N PRO A 270 -20.29 49.20 63.26
CA PRO A 270 -19.44 48.57 64.22
C PRO A 270 -19.93 48.94 65.62
N LEU A 271 -20.30 47.93 66.40
CA LEU A 271 -20.57 48.11 67.81
C LEU A 271 -19.27 48.54 68.45
N TYR A 272 -19.18 49.84 68.74
CA TYR A 272 -18.17 50.31 69.63
C TYR A 272 -18.43 49.73 71.01
N ILE A 273 -17.61 48.76 71.40
CA ILE A 273 -17.49 48.32 72.76
C ILE A 273 -16.81 49.46 73.55
N SER A 274 -17.52 50.14 74.44
CA SER A 274 -17.05 51.05 75.42
C SER A 274 -16.30 50.32 76.54
#